data_20c00f696133bb153df77d96e0d5ef91
#
_entry.id   20c00f696133bb153df77d96e0d5ef91
#
_cell.length_a   1.000
_cell.length_b   1.000
_cell.length_c   1.000
_cell.angle_alpha   90.00
_cell.angle_beta   90.00
_cell.angle_gamma   90.00
#
_symmetry.space_group_name_H-M   'P 1'
#
loop_
_entity.id
_entity.type
_entity.pdbx_description
1 polymer ?
#
loop_
_entity_poly.entity_id
_entity_poly.type
_entity_poly.pdbx_seq_one_letter_code
_entity_poly.pdbx_strand_id
1 'polypeptide(L)'
;MEKSKDELLAGISELSGLDPFPDEIFYQIFEIEDNVERTQYVEALRKEAGKLKRRPEFNNLYRAFVLDYSQRQKQTGKVTRFTDQPIELNCGEWEATDMGVKTVRYDKNAMPVAYYACSHPILPVEILKNVDTAQERISLAYFKSATWQKITVDRAVCANANKIVDALSQFGIEVTSDNAKSLVRYISDCVGLNPATMEPKKSINRLGWVGNSFTPYAQDIRYEGDMDYEVI
;
A
#
# COMPACT_ATOMS: atom_id res chain seq x y z
N MET A 1 -20.98 -17.50 13.23
CA MET A 1 -21.28 -18.83 12.61
C MET A 1 -21.27 -18.58 11.12
N GLU A 2 -20.25 -19.07 10.42
CA GLU A 2 -20.16 -19.00 8.96
C GLU A 2 -21.26 -19.84 8.35
N LYS A 3 -22.06 -19.28 7.47
CA LYS A 3 -23.03 -20.05 6.68
C LYS A 3 -22.28 -20.79 5.58
N SER A 4 -22.68 -22.04 5.34
CA SER A 4 -22.15 -22.81 4.24
C SER A 4 -22.52 -22.22 2.88
N LYS A 5 -21.82 -22.60 1.82
CA LYS A 5 -22.14 -22.17 0.44
C LYS A 5 -23.60 -22.43 0.06
N ASP A 6 -24.07 -23.60 0.41
CA ASP A 6 -25.43 -24.02 0.08
C ASP A 6 -26.47 -23.19 0.85
N GLU A 7 -26.18 -22.82 2.10
CA GLU A 7 -27.05 -21.93 2.90
C GLU A 7 -27.10 -20.50 2.34
N LEU A 8 -25.98 -19.96 1.82
CA LEU A 8 -25.96 -18.66 1.17
C LEU A 8 -26.74 -18.66 -0.14
N LEU A 9 -26.58 -19.70 -0.95
CA LEU A 9 -27.32 -19.88 -2.20
C LEU A 9 -28.82 -20.09 -1.95
N ALA A 10 -29.17 -20.91 -0.95
CA ALA A 10 -30.56 -21.12 -0.54
C ALA A 10 -31.20 -19.82 -0.05
N GLY A 11 -30.50 -19.04 0.77
CA GLY A 11 -30.99 -17.74 1.26
C GLY A 11 -31.34 -16.76 0.14
N ILE A 12 -30.61 -16.77 -0.99
CA ILE A 12 -30.98 -15.95 -2.16
C ILE A 12 -32.13 -16.56 -2.94
N SER A 13 -32.14 -17.89 -3.13
CA SER A 13 -33.21 -18.54 -3.92
C SER A 13 -34.59 -18.49 -3.24
N GLU A 14 -34.63 -18.31 -1.93
CA GLU A 14 -35.85 -18.12 -1.14
C GLU A 14 -36.41 -16.69 -1.17
N LEU A 15 -35.62 -15.69 -1.64
CA LEU A 15 -36.06 -14.32 -1.74
C LEU A 15 -37.16 -14.18 -2.79
N SER A 16 -38.19 -13.41 -2.48
CA SER A 16 -39.16 -12.96 -3.47
C SER A 16 -38.62 -11.76 -4.27
N GLY A 17 -39.29 -11.42 -5.37
CA GLY A 17 -38.91 -10.21 -6.14
C GLY A 17 -39.07 -8.88 -5.38
N LEU A 18 -39.66 -8.89 -4.19
CA LEU A 18 -39.89 -7.74 -3.31
C LEU A 18 -38.92 -7.68 -2.14
N ASP A 19 -38.25 -8.79 -1.79
CA ASP A 19 -37.32 -8.84 -0.67
C ASP A 19 -35.98 -8.18 -1.01
N PRO A 20 -35.36 -7.39 -0.12
CA PRO A 20 -34.03 -6.87 -0.33
C PRO A 20 -32.96 -8.00 -0.25
N PHE A 21 -31.83 -7.84 -0.96
CA PHE A 21 -30.68 -8.71 -0.77
C PHE A 21 -30.05 -8.40 0.61
N PRO A 22 -29.78 -9.42 1.47
CA PRO A 22 -29.13 -9.20 2.76
C PRO A 22 -27.68 -8.76 2.60
N ASP A 23 -27.25 -7.71 3.30
CA ASP A 23 -25.88 -7.22 3.27
C ASP A 23 -24.88 -8.23 3.84
N GLU A 24 -25.31 -9.08 4.78
CA GLU A 24 -24.50 -10.12 5.41
C GLU A 24 -23.90 -11.10 4.40
N ILE A 25 -24.57 -11.34 3.28
CA ILE A 25 -24.07 -12.21 2.21
C ILE A 25 -22.75 -11.68 1.64
N PHE A 26 -22.66 -10.37 1.43
CA PHE A 26 -21.46 -9.75 0.89
C PHE A 26 -20.32 -9.78 1.89
N TYR A 27 -20.57 -9.57 3.20
CA TYR A 27 -19.55 -9.70 4.23
C TYR A 27 -18.97 -11.10 4.28
N GLN A 28 -19.81 -12.13 4.28
CA GLN A 28 -19.39 -13.53 4.30
C GLN A 28 -18.56 -13.92 3.07
N ILE A 29 -18.90 -13.40 1.89
CA ILE A 29 -18.10 -13.62 0.67
C ILE A 29 -16.70 -13.00 0.81
N PHE A 30 -16.59 -11.84 1.45
CA PHE A 30 -15.33 -11.13 1.59
C PHE A 30 -14.43 -11.68 2.70
N GLU A 31 -14.95 -12.51 3.60
CA GLU A 31 -14.18 -13.30 4.57
C GLU A 31 -13.47 -14.50 3.93
N ILE A 32 -13.87 -14.92 2.73
CA ILE A 32 -13.19 -16.00 1.99
C ILE A 32 -11.83 -15.48 1.52
N GLU A 33 -10.75 -16.08 2.02
CA GLU A 33 -9.38 -15.68 1.67
C GLU A 33 -9.00 -16.01 0.22
N ASP A 34 -9.46 -17.16 -0.28
CA ASP A 34 -9.18 -17.60 -1.65
C ASP A 34 -9.98 -16.77 -2.67
N ASN A 35 -9.27 -16.02 -3.50
CA ASN A 35 -9.87 -15.17 -4.54
C ASN A 35 -10.62 -15.98 -5.62
N VAL A 36 -10.17 -17.20 -5.92
CA VAL A 36 -10.81 -18.07 -6.92
C VAL A 36 -12.14 -18.55 -6.37
N GLU A 37 -12.13 -19.06 -5.14
CA GLU A 37 -13.33 -19.51 -4.44
C GLU A 37 -14.31 -18.35 -4.27
N ARG A 38 -13.86 -17.17 -3.82
CA ARG A 38 -14.67 -15.96 -3.72
C ARG A 38 -15.37 -15.62 -5.04
N THR A 39 -14.63 -15.66 -6.16
CA THR A 39 -15.19 -15.37 -7.48
C THR A 39 -16.25 -16.39 -7.88
N GLN A 40 -16.06 -17.68 -7.59
CA GLN A 40 -17.04 -18.73 -7.86
C GLN A 40 -18.34 -18.49 -7.09
N TYR A 41 -18.24 -18.05 -5.83
CA TYR A 41 -19.41 -17.69 -5.02
C TYR A 41 -20.17 -16.52 -5.61
N VAL A 42 -19.48 -15.45 -5.97
CA VAL A 42 -20.11 -14.27 -6.59
C VAL A 42 -20.85 -14.66 -7.86
N GLU A 43 -20.26 -15.49 -8.72
CA GLU A 43 -20.91 -15.94 -9.95
C GLU A 43 -22.11 -16.85 -9.67
N ALA A 44 -22.03 -17.73 -8.67
CA ALA A 44 -23.15 -18.57 -8.26
C ALA A 44 -24.32 -17.73 -7.76
N LEU A 45 -24.07 -16.75 -6.88
CA LEU A 45 -25.09 -15.83 -6.37
C LEU A 45 -25.69 -14.95 -7.48
N ARG A 46 -24.85 -14.49 -8.41
CA ARG A 46 -25.31 -13.73 -9.60
C ARG A 46 -26.23 -14.56 -10.48
N LYS A 47 -25.97 -15.86 -10.59
CA LYS A 47 -26.84 -16.80 -11.32
C LYS A 47 -28.17 -16.99 -10.62
N GLU A 48 -28.19 -17.15 -9.29
CA GLU A 48 -29.42 -17.26 -8.50
C GLU A 48 -30.26 -15.95 -8.59
N ALA A 49 -29.63 -14.79 -8.44
CA ALA A 49 -30.29 -13.50 -8.66
C ALA A 49 -30.86 -13.37 -10.08
N GLY A 50 -30.21 -13.99 -11.07
CA GLY A 50 -30.70 -14.07 -12.45
C GLY A 50 -32.00 -14.88 -12.58
N LYS A 51 -32.16 -15.99 -11.85
CA LYS A 51 -33.40 -16.77 -11.81
C LYS A 51 -34.56 -15.95 -11.26
N LEU A 52 -34.31 -15.06 -10.31
CA LEU A 52 -35.26 -14.12 -9.73
C LEU A 52 -35.52 -12.88 -10.61
N LYS A 53 -34.86 -12.77 -11.79
CA LYS A 53 -34.87 -11.59 -12.68
C LYS A 53 -34.31 -10.31 -12.01
N ARG A 54 -33.47 -10.43 -10.98
CA ARG A 54 -32.89 -9.33 -10.16
C ARG A 54 -31.38 -9.18 -10.33
N ARG A 55 -30.81 -9.75 -11.39
CA ARG A 55 -29.35 -9.67 -11.66
C ARG A 55 -28.79 -8.24 -11.71
N PRO A 56 -29.48 -7.25 -12.32
CA PRO A 56 -28.99 -5.87 -12.31
C PRO A 56 -28.90 -5.27 -10.89
N GLU A 57 -29.90 -5.53 -10.06
CA GLU A 57 -29.96 -5.08 -8.67
C GLU A 57 -28.81 -5.70 -7.86
N PHE A 58 -28.62 -7.01 -7.93
CA PHE A 58 -27.50 -7.70 -7.28
C PHE A 58 -26.16 -7.10 -7.70
N ASN A 59 -25.94 -6.87 -8.99
CA ASN A 59 -24.67 -6.28 -9.46
C ASN A 59 -24.45 -4.87 -8.93
N ASN A 60 -25.49 -4.05 -8.82
CA ASN A 60 -25.37 -2.69 -8.28
C ASN A 60 -25.06 -2.71 -6.79
N LEU A 61 -25.73 -3.54 -6.01
CA LEU A 61 -25.48 -3.70 -4.57
C LEU A 61 -24.08 -4.27 -4.32
N TYR A 62 -23.69 -5.28 -5.05
CA TYR A 62 -22.34 -5.85 -4.95
C TYR A 62 -21.25 -4.82 -5.25
N ARG A 63 -21.42 -4.01 -6.31
CA ARG A 63 -20.47 -2.92 -6.62
C ARG A 63 -20.39 -1.87 -5.52
N ALA A 64 -21.54 -1.45 -5.00
CA ALA A 64 -21.59 -0.48 -3.91
C ALA A 64 -20.88 -1.02 -2.66
N PHE A 65 -21.14 -2.29 -2.31
CA PHE A 65 -20.48 -2.97 -1.21
C PHE A 65 -18.95 -3.04 -1.40
N VAL A 66 -18.49 -3.45 -2.59
CA VAL A 66 -17.04 -3.54 -2.89
C VAL A 66 -16.35 -2.20 -2.72
N LEU A 67 -16.98 -1.10 -3.16
CA LEU A 67 -16.43 0.25 -3.00
C LEU A 67 -16.34 0.65 -1.52
N ASP A 68 -17.41 0.43 -0.75
CA ASP A 68 -17.44 0.73 0.68
C ASP A 68 -16.43 -0.12 1.46
N TYR A 69 -16.39 -1.42 1.20
CA TYR A 69 -15.43 -2.35 1.80
C TYR A 69 -13.98 -1.93 1.52
N SER A 70 -13.67 -1.55 0.27
CA SER A 70 -12.33 -1.07 -0.09
C SER A 70 -11.97 0.23 0.63
N GLN A 71 -12.93 1.13 0.86
CA GLN A 71 -12.70 2.35 1.63
C GLN A 71 -12.45 2.06 3.11
N ARG A 72 -13.21 1.15 3.71
CA ARG A 72 -13.03 0.72 5.11
C ARG A 72 -11.67 0.04 5.30
N GLN A 73 -11.26 -0.82 4.38
CA GLN A 73 -9.95 -1.47 4.43
C GLN A 73 -8.78 -0.45 4.41
N LYS A 74 -8.93 0.66 3.70
CA LYS A 74 -7.94 1.75 3.74
C LYS A 74 -7.88 2.44 5.11
N GLN A 75 -9.02 2.57 5.79
CA GLN A 75 -9.11 3.22 7.11
C GLN A 75 -8.58 2.33 8.24
N THR A 76 -8.87 1.03 8.19
CA THR A 76 -8.39 0.06 9.20
C THR A 76 -6.92 -0.31 9.05
N GLY A 77 -6.36 -0.12 7.86
CA GLY A 77 -4.94 -0.18 7.51
C GLY A 77 -4.26 -1.52 7.82
N LYS A 78 -3.64 -2.11 6.81
CA LYS A 78 -2.64 -3.17 7.04
C LYS A 78 -1.34 -2.52 7.51
N VAL A 79 -0.55 -3.26 8.27
CA VAL A 79 0.81 -2.87 8.64
C VAL A 79 1.84 -3.62 7.80
N THR A 80 3.00 -3.02 7.61
CA THR A 80 4.13 -3.69 6.95
C THR A 80 4.61 -4.87 7.80
N ARG A 81 4.92 -6.01 7.17
CA ARG A 81 5.35 -7.26 7.83
C ARG A 81 6.55 -7.84 7.12
N PHE A 82 7.65 -7.12 7.12
CA PHE A 82 8.92 -7.63 6.61
C PHE A 82 9.77 -8.15 7.76
N THR A 83 10.56 -9.18 7.51
CA THR A 83 11.53 -9.69 8.48
C THR A 83 12.57 -8.61 8.79
N ASP A 84 12.84 -8.38 10.07
CA ASP A 84 13.84 -7.41 10.57
C ASP A 84 13.68 -5.99 9.99
N GLN A 85 12.45 -5.58 9.69
CA GLN A 85 12.19 -4.25 9.14
C GLN A 85 12.63 -3.14 10.10
N PRO A 86 13.18 -2.03 9.56
CA PRO A 86 13.68 -0.93 10.40
C PRO A 86 12.57 -0.18 11.14
N ILE A 87 11.36 -0.14 10.59
CA ILE A 87 10.16 0.46 11.20
C ILE A 87 8.91 -0.28 10.73
N GLU A 88 7.85 -0.21 11.54
CA GLU A 88 6.52 -0.68 11.17
C GLU A 88 5.67 0.51 10.72
N LEU A 89 4.98 0.35 9.60
CA LEU A 89 4.12 1.39 9.03
C LEU A 89 2.73 0.86 8.72
N ASN A 90 1.74 1.69 8.93
CA ASN A 90 0.44 1.49 8.32
C ASN A 90 0.57 1.68 6.81
N CYS A 91 0.27 0.65 6.03
CA CYS A 91 0.35 0.65 4.58
C CYS A 91 -1.02 0.59 3.89
N GLY A 92 -2.11 0.80 4.64
CA GLY A 92 -3.47 0.90 4.08
C GLY A 92 -3.93 -0.40 3.43
N GLU A 93 -4.25 -0.35 2.15
CA GLU A 93 -4.72 -1.52 1.39
C GLU A 93 -3.60 -2.48 0.96
N TRP A 94 -2.32 -2.11 1.15
CA TRP A 94 -1.19 -2.88 0.68
C TRP A 94 -0.88 -4.07 1.59
N GLU A 95 -0.52 -5.18 0.98
CA GLU A 95 0.10 -6.33 1.62
C GLU A 95 1.60 -6.23 1.38
N ALA A 96 2.33 -5.87 2.42
CA ALA A 96 3.77 -5.64 2.40
C ALA A 96 4.45 -6.71 3.25
N THR A 97 5.03 -7.71 2.61
CA THR A 97 5.66 -8.91 3.21
C THR A 97 6.99 -9.21 2.52
N ASP A 98 7.75 -10.16 3.03
CA ASP A 98 9.02 -10.58 2.43
C ASP A 98 8.89 -11.04 0.97
N MET A 99 7.68 -11.37 0.52
CA MET A 99 7.36 -11.69 -0.88
C MET A 99 7.16 -10.45 -1.74
N GLY A 100 7.39 -9.27 -1.19
CA GLY A 100 7.20 -7.99 -1.87
C GLY A 100 5.94 -7.26 -1.46
N VAL A 101 5.55 -6.29 -2.28
CA VAL A 101 4.42 -5.39 -2.02
C VAL A 101 3.37 -5.52 -3.11
N LYS A 102 2.15 -5.87 -2.73
CA LYS A 102 1.01 -6.03 -3.64
C LYS A 102 -0.28 -5.51 -3.00
N THR A 103 -1.29 -5.28 -3.81
CA THR A 103 -2.67 -5.04 -3.36
C THR A 103 -3.65 -5.66 -4.34
N VAL A 104 -4.85 -5.93 -3.85
CA VAL A 104 -5.98 -6.37 -4.68
C VAL A 104 -6.98 -5.23 -4.73
N ARG A 105 -7.33 -4.81 -5.93
CA ARG A 105 -8.40 -3.84 -6.17
C ARG A 105 -9.46 -4.47 -7.03
N TYR A 106 -10.63 -3.87 -7.01
CA TYR A 106 -11.75 -4.35 -7.80
C TYR A 106 -11.94 -3.44 -9.02
N ASP A 107 -12.09 -4.06 -10.19
CA ASP A 107 -12.38 -3.36 -11.43
C ASP A 107 -13.84 -2.83 -11.45
N LYS A 108 -14.23 -2.20 -12.58
CA LYS A 108 -15.60 -1.70 -12.79
C LYS A 108 -16.68 -2.78 -12.75
N ASN A 109 -16.30 -4.05 -12.89
CA ASN A 109 -17.19 -5.21 -12.81
C ASN A 109 -17.18 -5.88 -11.44
N ALA A 110 -16.49 -5.27 -10.46
CA ALA A 110 -16.21 -5.80 -9.13
C ALA A 110 -15.42 -7.13 -9.15
N MET A 111 -14.55 -7.31 -10.17
CA MET A 111 -13.63 -8.44 -10.25
C MET A 111 -12.30 -8.06 -9.58
N PRO A 112 -11.70 -8.97 -8.78
CA PRO A 112 -10.43 -8.70 -8.12
C PRO A 112 -9.29 -8.66 -9.14
N VAL A 113 -8.49 -7.60 -9.07
CA VAL A 113 -7.29 -7.41 -9.90
C VAL A 113 -6.10 -7.18 -8.97
N ALA A 114 -5.09 -8.04 -9.05
CA ALA A 114 -3.87 -7.89 -8.29
C ALA A 114 -2.97 -6.82 -8.92
N TYR A 115 -2.47 -5.91 -8.09
CA TYR A 115 -1.50 -4.88 -8.45
C TYR A 115 -0.23 -5.08 -7.64
N TYR A 116 0.87 -5.30 -8.34
CA TYR A 116 2.18 -5.42 -7.73
C TYR A 116 2.87 -4.06 -7.73
N ALA A 117 3.43 -3.67 -6.60
CA ALA A 117 4.22 -2.46 -6.47
C ALA A 117 5.72 -2.76 -6.61
N CYS A 118 6.21 -3.78 -5.90
CA CYS A 118 7.61 -4.19 -5.94
C CYS A 118 7.71 -5.66 -5.54
N SER A 119 8.61 -6.40 -6.18
CA SER A 119 8.95 -7.79 -5.83
C SER A 119 9.91 -7.89 -4.63
N HIS A 120 10.56 -6.78 -4.25
CA HIS A 120 11.45 -6.71 -3.11
C HIS A 120 10.78 -6.00 -1.93
N PRO A 121 11.11 -6.37 -0.68
CA PRO A 121 10.73 -5.58 0.48
C PRO A 121 11.29 -4.17 0.37
N ILE A 122 10.43 -3.18 0.43
CA ILE A 122 10.77 -1.75 0.36
C ILE A 122 9.78 -0.94 1.19
N LEU A 123 10.28 0.05 1.94
CA LEU A 123 9.44 0.97 2.71
C LEU A 123 10.10 2.33 2.89
N PRO A 124 9.34 3.43 2.97
CA PRO A 124 9.88 4.72 3.40
C PRO A 124 10.22 4.65 4.90
N VAL A 125 11.36 5.23 5.30
CA VAL A 125 11.80 5.20 6.70
C VAL A 125 11.94 6.58 7.34
N GLU A 126 12.18 7.60 6.55
CA GLU A 126 12.24 8.97 7.03
C GLU A 126 12.06 9.99 5.90
N ILE A 127 11.61 11.18 6.28
CA ILE A 127 11.59 12.35 5.40
C ILE A 127 12.63 13.35 5.93
N LEU A 128 13.47 13.84 5.02
CA LEU A 128 14.48 14.83 5.31
C LEU A 128 14.08 16.14 4.62
N LYS A 129 14.12 17.24 5.37
CA LYS A 129 13.85 18.57 4.86
C LYS A 129 15.09 19.42 5.01
N ASN A 130 15.71 19.78 3.88
CA ASN A 130 16.91 20.60 3.88
C ASN A 130 16.60 22.00 4.39
N VAL A 131 17.39 22.46 5.38
CA VAL A 131 17.14 23.76 6.05
C VAL A 131 17.48 24.97 5.18
N ASP A 132 18.38 24.80 4.20
CA ASP A 132 18.79 25.92 3.32
C ASP A 132 17.86 26.03 2.10
N THR A 133 17.44 24.90 1.51
CA THR A 133 16.68 24.89 0.26
C THR A 133 15.19 24.60 0.45
N ALA A 134 14.78 24.18 1.66
CA ALA A 134 13.46 23.68 2.00
C ALA A 134 13.00 22.47 1.15
N GLN A 135 13.89 21.88 0.37
CA GLN A 135 13.59 20.68 -0.42
C GLN A 135 13.43 19.46 0.49
N GLU A 136 12.47 18.60 0.13
CA GLU A 136 12.22 17.36 0.85
C GLU A 136 12.77 16.17 0.06
N ARG A 137 13.40 15.26 0.80
CA ARG A 137 13.92 13.98 0.34
C ARG A 137 13.29 12.85 1.15
N ILE A 138 13.12 11.70 0.54
CA ILE A 138 12.59 10.51 1.22
C ILE A 138 13.68 9.45 1.23
N SER A 139 13.96 8.91 2.42
CA SER A 139 14.81 7.74 2.56
C SER A 139 13.96 6.49 2.46
N LEU A 140 14.31 5.61 1.52
CA LEU A 140 13.69 4.31 1.31
C LEU A 140 14.64 3.23 1.83
N ALA A 141 14.15 2.36 2.70
CA ALA A 141 14.84 1.13 3.05
C ALA A 141 14.35 0.00 2.13
N TYR A 142 15.27 -0.83 1.67
CA TYR A 142 14.98 -2.00 0.84
C TYR A 142 15.86 -3.17 1.27
N PHE A 143 15.31 -4.38 1.13
CA PHE A 143 16.02 -5.59 1.53
C PHE A 143 16.71 -6.22 0.33
N LYS A 144 18.05 -6.34 0.41
CA LYS A 144 18.86 -6.96 -0.64
C LYS A 144 20.08 -7.63 -0.02
N SER A 145 20.48 -8.79 -0.56
CA SER A 145 21.65 -9.54 -0.08
C SER A 145 21.60 -9.83 1.43
N ALA A 146 20.42 -10.23 1.92
CA ALA A 146 20.14 -10.55 3.33
C ALA A 146 20.33 -9.37 4.32
N THR A 147 20.31 -8.14 3.83
CA THR A 147 20.43 -6.94 4.68
C THR A 147 19.49 -5.84 4.22
N TRP A 148 19.04 -5.03 5.18
CA TRP A 148 18.35 -3.79 4.89
C TRP A 148 19.37 -2.72 4.48
N GLN A 149 19.16 -2.16 3.31
CA GLN A 149 19.94 -1.04 2.78
C GLN A 149 19.05 0.19 2.68
N LYS A 150 19.65 1.37 2.60
CA LYS A 150 18.94 2.63 2.56
C LYS A 150 19.43 3.50 1.41
N ILE A 151 18.49 4.10 0.70
CA ILE A 151 18.75 5.15 -0.29
C ILE A 151 17.93 6.38 0.05
N THR A 152 18.43 7.55 -0.29
CA THR A 152 17.70 8.81 -0.13
C THR A 152 17.53 9.45 -1.49
N VAL A 153 16.29 9.73 -1.86
CA VAL A 153 15.93 10.32 -3.15
C VAL A 153 15.05 11.55 -2.95
N ASP A 154 15.05 12.44 -3.91
CA ASP A 154 14.17 13.62 -3.86
C ASP A 154 12.69 13.20 -3.85
N ARG A 155 11.87 13.91 -3.10
CA ARG A 155 10.43 13.62 -3.01
C ARG A 155 9.76 13.63 -4.38
N ALA A 156 10.22 14.48 -5.31
CA ALA A 156 9.76 14.52 -6.68
C ALA A 156 10.05 13.24 -7.48
N VAL A 157 11.09 12.49 -7.10
CA VAL A 157 11.40 11.16 -7.69
C VAL A 157 10.35 10.15 -7.22
N CYS A 158 10.05 10.12 -5.93
CA CYS A 158 9.02 9.23 -5.37
C CYS A 158 7.60 9.51 -5.89
N ALA A 159 7.34 10.72 -6.40
CA ALA A 159 6.06 11.10 -7.00
C ALA A 159 5.95 10.78 -8.50
N ASN A 160 7.02 10.30 -9.13
CA ASN A 160 7.06 10.09 -10.59
C ASN A 160 7.46 8.66 -10.93
N ALA A 161 6.56 7.94 -11.63
CA ALA A 161 6.74 6.53 -11.95
C ALA A 161 8.01 6.25 -12.78
N ASN A 162 8.36 7.09 -13.74
CA ASN A 162 9.56 6.87 -14.55
C ASN A 162 10.83 7.15 -13.75
N LYS A 163 10.84 8.27 -13.01
CA LYS A 163 12.01 8.67 -12.21
C LYS A 163 12.32 7.68 -11.08
N ILE A 164 11.31 7.08 -10.46
CA ILE A 164 11.52 6.11 -9.40
C ILE A 164 12.12 4.81 -9.93
N VAL A 165 11.73 4.37 -11.12
CA VAL A 165 12.36 3.21 -11.80
C VAL A 165 13.83 3.48 -12.04
N ASP A 166 14.16 4.63 -12.64
CA ASP A 166 15.55 5.00 -12.93
C ASP A 166 16.40 5.07 -11.64
N ALA A 167 15.85 5.68 -10.58
CA ALA A 167 16.54 5.79 -9.30
C ALA A 167 16.79 4.43 -8.63
N LEU A 168 15.78 3.55 -8.58
CA LEU A 168 15.88 2.26 -7.91
C LEU A 168 16.72 1.25 -8.71
N SER A 169 16.66 1.29 -10.03
CA SER A 169 17.45 0.40 -10.88
C SER A 169 18.96 0.57 -10.69
N GLN A 170 19.42 1.79 -10.41
CA GLN A 170 20.85 2.06 -10.09
C GLN A 170 21.35 1.28 -8.87
N PHE A 171 20.45 0.95 -7.94
CA PHE A 171 20.74 0.13 -6.75
C PHE A 171 20.39 -1.34 -6.94
N GLY A 172 20.00 -1.72 -8.19
CA GLY A 172 19.66 -3.09 -8.55
C GLY A 172 18.38 -3.59 -7.90
N ILE A 173 17.42 -2.68 -7.70
CA ILE A 173 16.05 -3.02 -7.32
C ILE A 173 15.22 -3.06 -8.61
N GLU A 174 14.69 -4.23 -8.92
CA GLU A 174 13.91 -4.44 -10.13
C GLU A 174 12.49 -3.90 -9.93
N VAL A 175 12.21 -2.78 -10.57
CA VAL A 175 10.87 -2.21 -10.70
C VAL A 175 10.57 -2.02 -12.17
N THR A 176 9.52 -2.62 -12.66
CA THR A 176 9.08 -2.44 -14.05
C THR A 176 8.23 -1.19 -14.20
N SER A 177 8.13 -0.66 -15.41
CA SER A 177 7.24 0.49 -15.72
C SER A 177 5.77 0.21 -15.34
N ASP A 178 5.33 -1.04 -15.45
CA ASP A 178 3.97 -1.44 -15.09
C ASP A 178 3.71 -1.36 -13.58
N ASN A 179 4.72 -1.70 -12.78
CA ASN A 179 4.64 -1.68 -11.33
C ASN A 179 4.92 -0.30 -10.72
N ALA A 180 5.61 0.57 -11.43
CA ALA A 180 6.08 1.86 -10.94
C ALA A 180 4.97 2.76 -10.39
N LYS A 181 3.82 2.82 -11.06
CA LYS A 181 2.64 3.59 -10.59
C LYS A 181 2.11 3.04 -9.25
N SER A 182 2.10 1.73 -9.10
CA SER A 182 1.70 1.07 -7.87
C SER A 182 2.70 1.34 -6.74
N LEU A 183 4.00 1.34 -7.04
CA LEU A 183 5.05 1.65 -6.07
C LEU A 183 4.97 3.11 -5.59
N VAL A 184 4.82 4.07 -6.51
CA VAL A 184 4.61 5.49 -6.17
C VAL A 184 3.43 5.64 -5.21
N ARG A 185 2.33 4.97 -5.49
CA ARG A 185 1.13 5.02 -4.65
C ARG A 185 1.37 4.37 -3.29
N TYR A 186 2.01 3.21 -3.24
CA TYR A 186 2.36 2.54 -1.99
C TYR A 186 3.21 3.44 -1.08
N ILE A 187 4.27 4.05 -1.61
CA ILE A 187 5.12 4.98 -0.86
C ILE A 187 4.32 6.18 -0.35
N SER A 188 3.46 6.75 -1.22
CA SER A 188 2.61 7.88 -0.84
C SER A 188 1.61 7.51 0.26
N ASP A 189 0.99 6.33 0.18
CA ASP A 189 0.05 5.82 1.18
C ASP A 189 0.78 5.60 2.53
N CYS A 190 1.97 4.97 2.52
CA CYS A 190 2.78 4.79 3.73
C CYS A 190 3.16 6.12 4.38
N VAL A 191 3.56 7.12 3.61
CA VAL A 191 3.87 8.45 4.13
C VAL A 191 2.64 9.14 4.70
N GLY A 192 1.53 9.12 3.97
CA GLY A 192 0.30 9.83 4.36
C GLY A 192 -0.43 9.22 5.56
N LEU A 193 -0.35 7.89 5.72
CA LEU A 193 -1.00 7.17 6.82
C LEU A 193 -0.19 7.16 8.13
N ASN A 194 1.07 7.62 8.10
CA ASN A 194 1.95 7.61 9.28
C ASN A 194 2.55 9.00 9.58
N PRO A 195 1.73 10.04 9.75
CA PRO A 195 2.23 11.41 9.86
C PRO A 195 3.19 11.62 11.03
N ALA A 196 2.98 10.94 12.16
CA ALA A 196 3.85 11.04 13.32
C ALA A 196 5.23 10.38 13.10
N THR A 197 5.26 9.22 12.43
CA THR A 197 6.51 8.51 12.13
C THR A 197 7.25 9.15 10.96
N MET A 198 6.52 9.73 10.02
CA MET A 198 7.03 10.39 8.81
C MET A 198 7.10 11.91 8.95
N GLU A 199 7.22 12.43 10.17
CA GLU A 199 7.47 13.85 10.37
C GLU A 199 8.82 14.25 9.76
N PRO A 200 8.86 15.33 8.95
CA PRO A 200 10.10 15.76 8.30
C PRO A 200 11.17 16.18 9.31
N LYS A 201 12.31 15.51 9.27
CA LYS A 201 13.51 15.85 10.06
C LYS A 201 14.32 16.90 9.33
N LYS A 202 14.89 17.82 10.07
CA LYS A 202 15.83 18.80 9.50
C LYS A 202 17.06 18.11 8.96
N SER A 203 17.51 18.52 7.77
CA SER A 203 18.75 18.04 7.17
C SER A 203 19.55 19.16 6.53
N ILE A 204 20.83 18.92 6.32
CA ILE A 204 21.75 19.85 5.67
C ILE A 204 22.90 19.08 5.01
N ASN A 205 23.43 19.61 3.91
CA ASN A 205 24.55 19.02 3.18
C ASN A 205 25.85 19.83 3.26
N ARG A 206 25.88 20.91 4.04
CA ARG A 206 27.07 21.72 4.28
C ARG A 206 27.52 21.62 5.73
N LEU A 207 28.81 21.81 5.95
CA LEU A 207 29.40 21.97 7.28
C LEU A 207 29.20 23.39 7.81
N GLY A 208 29.09 23.53 9.10
CA GLY A 208 29.05 24.83 9.77
C GLY A 208 27.87 25.01 10.72
N TRP A 209 27.68 26.25 11.14
CA TRP A 209 26.60 26.59 12.07
C TRP A 209 25.24 26.76 11.38
N VAL A 210 24.22 26.20 12.01
CA VAL A 210 22.81 26.36 11.64
C VAL A 210 22.05 26.73 12.92
N GLY A 211 21.70 27.99 13.06
CA GLY A 211 21.22 28.49 14.34
C GLY A 211 22.25 28.28 15.45
N ASN A 212 21.90 27.51 16.48
CA ASN A 212 22.78 27.21 17.62
C ASN A 212 23.48 25.82 17.49
N SER A 213 23.23 25.10 16.38
CA SER A 213 23.75 23.75 16.16
C SER A 213 24.89 23.75 15.14
N PHE A 214 25.96 23.03 15.42
CA PHE A 214 27.09 22.86 14.50
C PHE A 214 27.04 21.52 13.80
N THR A 215 26.99 21.52 12.47
CA THR A 215 27.02 20.30 11.66
C THR A 215 28.45 19.88 11.32
N PRO A 216 28.71 18.56 11.31
CA PRO A 216 27.80 17.39 11.32
C PRO A 216 27.42 16.87 12.72
N TYR A 217 27.81 17.53 13.80
CA TYR A 217 27.66 17.00 15.17
C TYR A 217 26.32 17.36 15.83
N ALA A 218 25.44 18.12 15.13
CA ALA A 218 24.14 18.46 15.63
C ALA A 218 23.24 17.20 15.77
N GLN A 219 22.59 17.06 16.92
CA GLN A 219 21.68 15.93 17.15
C GLN A 219 20.30 16.13 16.50
N ASP A 220 19.90 17.38 16.30
CA ASP A 220 18.62 17.79 15.77
C ASP A 220 18.61 18.03 14.25
N ILE A 221 19.78 17.94 13.62
CA ILE A 221 19.96 18.17 12.17
C ILE A 221 20.75 17.01 11.56
N ARG A 222 20.15 16.32 10.60
CA ARG A 222 20.80 15.24 9.87
C ARG A 222 21.78 15.80 8.86
N TYR A 223 23.06 15.43 8.98
CA TYR A 223 24.06 15.76 7.97
C TYR A 223 23.96 14.78 6.78
N GLU A 224 23.81 15.30 5.57
CA GLU A 224 23.65 14.55 4.32
C GLU A 224 24.86 14.67 3.39
N GLY A 225 25.95 15.34 3.80
CA GLY A 225 27.17 15.47 3.00
C GLY A 225 28.05 14.23 3.09
N ASP A 226 28.98 14.11 2.16
CA ASP A 226 30.00 13.07 2.19
C ASP A 226 30.94 13.32 3.36
N MET A 227 31.14 12.30 4.17
CA MET A 227 32.05 12.33 5.31
C MET A 227 33.38 11.66 4.94
N ASP A 228 34.00 12.11 3.84
CA ASP A 228 35.33 11.67 3.41
C ASP A 228 36.42 12.47 4.11
N TYR A 229 36.45 12.44 5.44
CA TYR A 229 37.63 12.92 6.14
C TYR A 229 38.09 11.86 7.11
N GLU A 230 39.36 11.52 6.96
CA GLU A 230 40.13 10.87 8.01
C GLU A 230 40.10 11.77 9.24
N VAL A 231 39.54 11.29 10.34
CA VAL A 231 39.68 11.95 11.62
C VAL A 231 41.15 11.79 12.02
N ILE A 232 41.93 12.85 11.85
CA ILE A 232 43.29 12.93 12.37
C ILE A 232 43.21 13.07 13.89
#